data_ecb0a63674d0639964335d36c0da5afc
#
_entry.id   ecb0a63674d0639964335d36c0da5afc
#
_cell.length_a   1.000
_cell.length_b   1.000
_cell.length_c   1.000
_cell.angle_alpha   90.00
_cell.angle_beta   90.00
_cell.angle_gamma   90.00
#
_symmetry.space_group_name_H-M   'P 1'
#
loop_
_entity.id
_entity.type
_entity.pdbx_description
1 polymer ?
#
loop_
_entity_poly.entity_id
_entity_poly.type
_entity_poly.pdbx_seq_one_letter_code
_entity_poly.pdbx_strand_id
1 'polypeptide(L)'
;MKAALLIFFLSISSMVFSQEATTSKIPGQTSFYAELGGPGILFSANIDRRFTKSHLGIGGRIGLGFVTGDSYDYTSGNYDYNQKSVVTIPVQINYIFGKSNSVHSFEVGAGVTFVGQKIDILDFYEEDRSNIFGTASFMYRRQPSEGGFSWRIGFTPLIASGYIQPSGAVSVGYNF
;
A
#
# COMPACT_ATOMS: atom_id res chain seq x y z
N MET A 1 -24.61 19.39 -2.50
CA MET A 1 -23.38 18.82 -1.97
C MET A 1 -22.68 17.82 -2.92
N LYS A 2 -23.39 16.87 -3.56
CA LYS A 2 -22.77 15.87 -4.48
C LYS A 2 -22.09 16.49 -5.71
N ALA A 3 -22.66 17.54 -6.32
CA ALA A 3 -22.07 18.23 -7.46
C ALA A 3 -20.80 19.04 -7.13
N ALA A 4 -20.74 19.66 -5.95
CA ALA A 4 -19.57 20.40 -5.49
C ALA A 4 -18.37 19.48 -5.25
N LEU A 5 -18.59 18.25 -4.76
CA LEU A 5 -17.56 17.25 -4.57
C LEU A 5 -16.98 16.78 -5.91
N LEU A 6 -17.82 16.60 -6.92
CA LEU A 6 -17.41 16.19 -8.26
C LEU A 6 -16.54 17.26 -8.95
N ILE A 7 -16.91 18.54 -8.81
CA ILE A 7 -16.14 19.66 -9.34
C ILE A 7 -14.79 19.80 -8.63
N PHE A 8 -14.74 19.55 -7.32
CA PHE A 8 -13.50 19.56 -6.56
C PHE A 8 -12.54 18.46 -7.03
N PHE A 9 -13.03 17.24 -7.30
CA PHE A 9 -12.21 16.15 -7.85
C PHE A 9 -11.75 16.43 -9.29
N LEU A 10 -12.57 17.04 -10.13
CA LEU A 10 -12.15 17.44 -11.49
C LEU A 10 -11.10 18.55 -11.48
N SER A 11 -11.14 19.48 -10.53
CA SER A 11 -10.16 20.57 -10.43
C SER A 11 -8.78 20.09 -9.92
N ILE A 12 -8.77 19.03 -9.10
CA ILE A 12 -7.52 18.41 -8.66
C ILE A 12 -6.83 17.67 -9.82
N SER A 13 -7.59 17.01 -10.69
CA SER A 13 -7.05 16.30 -11.84
C SER A 13 -6.38 17.22 -12.87
N SER A 14 -6.86 18.45 -13.03
CA SER A 14 -6.25 19.42 -13.95
C SER A 14 -4.92 20.02 -13.42
N MET A 15 -4.71 20.05 -12.12
CA MET A 15 -3.44 20.53 -11.54
C MET A 15 -2.28 19.52 -11.68
N VAL A 16 -2.59 18.24 -11.82
CA VAL A 16 -1.55 17.19 -11.95
C VAL A 16 -0.85 17.23 -13.31
N PHE A 17 -1.50 17.77 -14.35
CA PHE A 17 -0.94 17.85 -15.70
C PHE A 17 -0.13 19.13 -15.96
N SER A 18 -0.13 20.12 -15.04
CA SER A 18 0.49 21.43 -15.26
C SER A 18 1.93 21.56 -14.73
N GLN A 19 2.52 20.52 -14.17
CA GLN A 19 3.89 20.59 -13.69
C GLN A 19 4.87 19.92 -14.66
N GLU A 20 5.07 20.49 -15.84
CA GLU A 20 6.32 20.31 -16.57
C GLU A 20 7.44 21.09 -15.87
N ALA A 21 7.88 20.59 -14.74
CA ALA A 21 9.15 21.02 -14.18
C ALA A 21 10.28 20.38 -15.00
N THR A 22 11.04 21.19 -15.70
CA THR A 22 12.28 20.88 -16.42
C THR A 22 13.39 20.46 -15.43
N THR A 23 13.14 19.49 -14.61
CA THR A 23 14.16 18.77 -13.87
C THR A 23 14.40 17.49 -14.63
N SER A 24 15.64 17.15 -14.91
CA SER A 24 16.02 15.87 -15.52
C SER A 24 15.53 14.72 -14.60
N LYS A 25 14.26 14.39 -14.75
CA LYS A 25 13.66 13.27 -14.01
C LYS A 25 14.35 12.01 -14.52
N ILE A 26 14.93 11.26 -13.61
CA ILE A 26 15.34 9.91 -13.91
C ILE A 26 14.05 9.11 -13.98
N PRO A 27 13.64 8.63 -15.17
CA PRO A 27 12.37 7.95 -15.32
C PRO A 27 12.27 6.71 -14.42
N GLY A 28 11.09 6.41 -13.92
CA GLY A 28 10.84 5.21 -13.13
C GLY A 28 11.27 5.30 -11.64
N GLN A 29 11.70 6.46 -11.17
CA GLN A 29 12.14 6.63 -9.77
C GLN A 29 10.99 6.73 -8.76
N THR A 30 9.84 7.23 -9.20
CA THR A 30 8.64 7.35 -8.37
C THR A 30 7.52 6.52 -8.98
N SER A 31 6.80 5.77 -8.17
CA SER A 31 5.67 4.97 -8.58
C SER A 31 4.44 5.34 -7.76
N PHE A 32 3.31 5.43 -8.43
CA PHE A 32 2.00 5.46 -7.79
C PHE A 32 1.24 4.19 -8.19
N TYR A 33 0.64 3.50 -7.22
CA TYR A 33 -0.06 2.25 -7.50
C TYR A 33 -1.19 1.95 -6.50
N ALA A 34 -2.19 1.24 -7.01
CA ALA A 34 -3.22 0.61 -6.22
C ALA A 34 -2.83 -0.83 -5.92
N GLU A 35 -3.10 -1.28 -4.71
CA GLU A 35 -2.74 -2.62 -4.22
C GLU A 35 -3.94 -3.27 -3.54
N LEU A 36 -4.18 -4.52 -3.89
CA LEU A 36 -5.11 -5.42 -3.21
C LEU A 36 -4.32 -6.38 -2.34
N GLY A 37 -4.75 -6.55 -1.10
CA GLY A 37 -4.00 -7.28 -0.09
C GLY A 37 -2.77 -6.50 0.37
N GLY A 38 -1.74 -7.22 0.80
CA GLY A 38 -0.46 -6.63 1.19
C GLY A 38 -0.50 -5.83 2.49
N PRO A 39 0.47 -4.94 2.67
CA PRO A 39 0.59 -4.14 3.89
C PRO A 39 -0.60 -3.22 4.18
N GLY A 40 -1.40 -2.86 3.16
CA GLY A 40 -2.64 -2.12 3.33
C GLY A 40 -3.82 -2.95 3.81
N ILE A 41 -3.64 -4.27 3.92
CA ILE A 41 -4.54 -5.32 4.35
C ILE A 41 -5.55 -5.67 3.25
N LEU A 42 -6.57 -4.87 2.97
CA LEU A 42 -7.55 -5.15 1.94
C LEU A 42 -7.25 -4.39 0.64
N PHE A 43 -7.18 -3.07 0.73
CA PHE A 43 -6.91 -2.18 -0.39
C PHE A 43 -6.06 -1.01 0.07
N SER A 44 -5.12 -0.57 -0.77
CA SER A 44 -4.38 0.66 -0.54
C SER A 44 -3.95 1.35 -1.83
N ALA A 45 -3.87 2.68 -1.77
CA ALA A 45 -3.19 3.52 -2.74
C ALA A 45 -1.83 3.93 -2.17
N ASN A 46 -0.77 3.77 -2.93
CA ASN A 46 0.59 3.88 -2.44
C ASN A 46 1.45 4.76 -3.35
N ILE A 47 2.37 5.49 -2.74
CA ILE A 47 3.48 6.16 -3.41
C ILE A 47 4.77 5.47 -2.95
N ASP A 48 5.60 5.08 -3.91
CA ASP A 48 6.91 4.48 -3.70
C ASP A 48 7.96 5.34 -4.41
N ARG A 49 9.05 5.68 -3.73
CA ARG A 49 10.13 6.46 -4.29
C ARG A 49 11.49 5.85 -3.99
N ARG A 50 12.33 5.79 -5.05
CA ARG A 50 13.73 5.40 -4.91
C ARG A 50 14.54 6.53 -4.32
N PHE A 51 15.45 6.21 -3.41
CA PHE A 51 16.40 7.18 -2.83
C PHE A 51 17.68 7.28 -3.68
N THR A 52 17.85 6.36 -4.61
CA THR A 52 18.95 6.31 -5.58
C THR A 52 18.53 6.95 -6.91
N LYS A 53 19.51 7.36 -7.70
CA LYS A 53 19.28 7.84 -9.08
C LYS A 53 19.08 6.67 -10.04
N SER A 54 18.20 5.76 -9.69
CA SER A 54 17.87 4.54 -10.47
C SER A 54 16.46 4.09 -10.13
N HIS A 55 15.83 3.36 -11.05
CA HIS A 55 14.58 2.66 -10.79
C HIS A 55 14.78 1.42 -9.90
N LEU A 56 16.05 1.02 -9.63
CA LEU A 56 16.45 -0.06 -8.74
C LEU A 56 17.05 0.50 -7.44
N GLY A 57 17.29 -0.39 -6.48
CA GLY A 57 17.94 -0.07 -5.21
C GLY A 57 16.97 0.27 -4.09
N ILE A 58 17.49 0.95 -3.09
CA ILE A 58 16.74 1.29 -1.87
C ILE A 58 15.72 2.39 -2.13
N GLY A 59 14.55 2.25 -1.50
CA GLY A 59 13.47 3.23 -1.54
C GLY A 59 12.55 3.09 -0.36
N GLY A 60 11.54 3.93 -0.34
CA GLY A 60 10.48 3.87 0.66
C GLY A 60 9.12 4.05 0.04
N ARG A 61 8.13 3.45 0.67
CA ARG A 61 6.74 3.64 0.30
C ARG A 61 5.90 4.07 1.48
N ILE A 62 4.89 4.84 1.17
CA ILE A 62 3.80 5.19 2.08
C ILE A 62 2.49 5.02 1.32
N GLY A 63 1.46 4.56 2.02
CA GLY A 63 0.14 4.39 1.44
C GLY A 63 -0.98 4.85 2.35
N LEU A 64 -2.16 4.90 1.75
CA LEU A 64 -3.43 5.05 2.44
C LEU A 64 -4.34 3.92 1.99
N GLY A 65 -4.82 3.15 2.93
CA GLY A 65 -5.69 2.01 2.66
C GLY A 65 -6.91 2.00 3.55
N PHE A 66 -7.74 1.00 3.34
CA PHE A 66 -8.85 0.69 4.22
C PHE A 66 -9.05 -0.81 4.30
N VAL A 67 -9.59 -1.22 5.42
CA VAL A 67 -10.04 -2.57 5.68
C VAL A 67 -11.42 -2.53 6.29
N THR A 68 -12.25 -3.49 5.95
CA THR A 68 -13.56 -3.67 6.55
C THR A 68 -13.49 -4.90 7.44
N GLY A 69 -13.82 -4.74 8.70
CA GLY A 69 -13.87 -5.82 9.69
C GLY A 69 -15.23 -5.88 10.36
N ASP A 70 -15.56 -7.04 10.88
CA ASP A 70 -16.78 -7.29 11.62
C ASP A 70 -16.53 -6.97 13.11
N SER A 71 -17.46 -6.26 13.73
CA SER A 71 -17.45 -6.00 15.16
C SER A 71 -18.69 -6.67 15.78
N TYR A 72 -18.46 -7.61 16.66
CA TYR A 72 -19.52 -8.25 17.45
C TYR A 72 -19.64 -7.53 18.80
N ASP A 73 -20.79 -6.94 19.06
CA ASP A 73 -21.08 -6.38 20.37
C ASP A 73 -21.99 -7.32 21.14
N TYR A 74 -21.50 -7.84 22.27
CA TYR A 74 -22.23 -8.76 23.14
C TYR A 74 -22.91 -8.01 24.29
N THR A 75 -23.73 -7.02 23.97
CA THR A 75 -24.46 -6.32 25.01
C THR A 75 -25.90 -6.81 25.06
N SER A 76 -26.29 -7.42 26.19
CA SER A 76 -27.69 -7.73 26.55
C SER A 76 -28.41 -8.79 25.71
N GLY A 77 -27.74 -9.87 25.30
CA GLY A 77 -28.44 -11.03 24.69
C GLY A 77 -28.92 -10.84 23.26
N ASN A 78 -28.64 -9.70 22.65
CA ASN A 78 -28.81 -9.46 21.21
C ASN A 78 -27.46 -9.45 20.53
N TYR A 79 -27.35 -10.20 19.43
CA TYR A 79 -26.20 -10.16 18.53
C TYR A 79 -26.39 -8.97 17.58
N ASP A 80 -25.70 -7.89 17.87
CA ASP A 80 -25.66 -6.75 16.93
C ASP A 80 -24.42 -6.89 16.05
N TYR A 81 -24.66 -7.11 14.78
CA TYR A 81 -23.62 -7.23 13.75
C TYR A 81 -23.35 -5.84 13.15
N ASN A 82 -22.18 -5.30 13.44
CA ASN A 82 -21.77 -4.01 12.90
C ASN A 82 -20.51 -4.16 12.04
N GLN A 83 -20.61 -3.81 10.78
CA GLN A 83 -19.48 -3.74 9.86
C GLN A 83 -18.80 -2.37 10.00
N LYS A 84 -17.52 -2.34 10.36
CA LYS A 84 -16.73 -1.12 10.49
C LYS A 84 -15.61 -1.09 9.46
N SER A 85 -15.51 0.04 8.74
CA SER A 85 -14.38 0.31 7.86
C SER A 85 -13.34 1.15 8.58
N VAL A 86 -12.08 0.72 8.53
CA VAL A 86 -10.97 1.38 9.22
C VAL A 86 -9.88 1.73 8.23
N VAL A 87 -9.32 2.92 8.40
CA VAL A 87 -8.21 3.43 7.60
C VAL A 87 -6.91 2.77 8.03
N THR A 88 -6.07 2.41 7.05
CA THR A 88 -4.72 1.87 7.25
C THR A 88 -3.69 2.76 6.59
N ILE A 89 -2.52 2.89 7.23
CA ILE A 89 -1.39 3.66 6.71
C ILE A 89 -0.16 2.75 6.69
N PRO A 90 0.09 2.04 5.59
CA PRO A 90 1.31 1.26 5.42
C PRO A 90 2.51 2.17 5.12
N VAL A 91 3.62 1.91 5.81
CA VAL A 91 4.92 2.56 5.61
C VAL A 91 5.99 1.48 5.54
N GLN A 92 6.77 1.44 4.47
CA GLN A 92 7.85 0.44 4.32
C GLN A 92 9.11 1.06 3.73
N ILE A 93 10.25 0.47 4.06
CA ILE A 93 11.49 0.57 3.31
C ILE A 93 11.59 -0.67 2.44
N ASN A 94 12.00 -0.50 1.20
CA ASN A 94 12.13 -1.60 0.25
C ASN A 94 13.40 -1.49 -0.58
N TYR A 95 13.83 -2.62 -1.12
CA TYR A 95 14.95 -2.71 -2.03
C TYR A 95 14.53 -3.48 -3.28
N ILE A 96 14.75 -2.85 -4.45
CA ILE A 96 14.47 -3.46 -5.74
C ILE A 96 15.78 -3.91 -6.36
N PHE A 97 15.85 -5.19 -6.72
CA PHE A 97 17.00 -5.79 -7.37
C PHE A 97 16.60 -6.41 -8.71
N GLY A 98 17.49 -6.27 -9.69
CA GLY A 98 17.27 -6.71 -11.05
C GLY A 98 18.38 -6.20 -11.96
N LYS A 99 18.20 -6.39 -13.26
CA LYS A 99 19.10 -5.85 -14.29
C LYS A 99 18.57 -4.49 -14.75
N SER A 100 19.43 -3.49 -14.88
CA SER A 100 19.06 -2.11 -15.24
C SER A 100 18.35 -2.00 -16.60
N ASN A 101 18.61 -2.93 -17.52
CA ASN A 101 17.99 -2.99 -18.84
C ASN A 101 16.82 -3.98 -18.92
N SER A 102 16.37 -4.51 -17.80
CA SER A 102 15.24 -5.45 -17.74
C SER A 102 14.02 -4.78 -17.12
N VAL A 103 12.87 -5.06 -17.68
CA VAL A 103 11.59 -4.68 -17.07
C VAL A 103 11.19 -5.55 -15.87
N HIS A 104 11.91 -6.65 -15.65
CA HIS A 104 11.65 -7.63 -14.61
C HIS A 104 12.59 -7.41 -13.42
N SER A 105 12.03 -7.31 -12.24
CA SER A 105 12.77 -7.12 -11.00
C SER A 105 12.08 -7.82 -9.84
N PHE A 106 12.81 -7.95 -8.74
CA PHE A 106 12.27 -8.43 -7.47
C PHE A 106 12.40 -7.32 -6.43
N GLU A 107 11.47 -7.30 -5.50
CA GLU A 107 11.43 -6.35 -4.40
C GLU A 107 11.36 -7.11 -3.09
N VAL A 108 12.18 -6.69 -2.13
CA VAL A 108 12.04 -7.08 -0.73
C VAL A 108 11.81 -5.82 0.09
N GLY A 109 10.98 -5.90 1.09
CA GLY A 109 10.68 -4.76 1.94
C GLY A 109 10.28 -5.17 3.34
N ALA A 110 10.41 -4.23 4.26
CA ALA A 110 9.94 -4.35 5.63
C ALA A 110 9.40 -3.00 6.11
N GLY A 111 8.43 -3.05 7.01
CA GLY A 111 7.83 -1.84 7.55
C GLY A 111 6.73 -2.10 8.55
N VAL A 112 5.88 -1.11 8.72
CA VAL A 112 4.75 -1.16 9.65
C VAL A 112 3.48 -0.63 8.98
N THR A 113 2.34 -1.10 9.43
CA THR A 113 1.04 -0.56 9.07
C THR A 113 0.35 -0.06 10.31
N PHE A 114 -0.02 1.20 10.29
CA PHE A 114 -0.85 1.83 11.32
C PHE A 114 -2.33 1.63 10.98
N VAL A 115 -3.13 1.26 11.97
CA VAL A 115 -4.58 1.03 11.83
C VAL A 115 -5.31 2.00 12.73
N GLY A 116 -6.27 2.74 12.18
CA GLY A 116 -6.93 3.85 12.88
C GLY A 116 -7.79 3.43 14.06
N GLN A 117 -8.25 2.20 14.12
CA GLN A 117 -9.01 1.64 15.24
C GLN A 117 -8.65 0.18 15.47
N LYS A 118 -8.82 -0.28 16.71
CA LYS A 118 -8.71 -1.70 17.04
C LYS A 118 -9.94 -2.42 16.50
N ILE A 119 -9.77 -3.21 15.46
CA ILE A 119 -10.81 -4.09 14.91
C ILE A 119 -10.26 -5.51 14.84
N ASP A 120 -11.15 -6.47 14.87
CA ASP A 120 -10.81 -7.86 14.61
C ASP A 120 -10.55 -8.00 13.09
N ILE A 121 -9.29 -7.82 12.74
CA ILE A 121 -8.82 -8.02 11.36
C ILE A 121 -8.05 -9.32 11.35
N LEU A 122 -8.50 -10.27 10.53
CA LEU A 122 -7.87 -11.56 10.41
C LEU A 122 -7.79 -12.23 11.80
N ASP A 123 -7.74 -13.51 11.92
CA ASP A 123 -7.75 -14.33 13.15
C ASP A 123 -6.74 -13.96 14.25
N PHE A 124 -6.43 -12.68 14.44
CA PHE A 124 -5.66 -12.19 15.59
C PHE A 124 -6.55 -12.22 16.83
N TYR A 125 -6.56 -13.38 17.47
CA TYR A 125 -7.33 -13.63 18.69
C TYR A 125 -6.78 -12.81 19.86
N GLU A 126 -7.71 -12.11 20.52
CA GLU A 126 -7.77 -11.67 21.90
C GLU A 126 -6.63 -10.83 22.51
N GLU A 127 -7.04 -9.95 23.38
CA GLU A 127 -6.39 -9.13 24.43
C GLU A 127 -5.26 -8.16 24.03
N ASP A 128 -4.40 -8.49 23.07
CA ASP A 128 -3.30 -7.60 22.63
C ASP A 128 -3.58 -6.96 21.26
N ARG A 129 -4.75 -6.34 21.08
CA ARG A 129 -5.10 -5.61 19.85
C ARG A 129 -4.15 -4.44 19.64
N SER A 130 -3.19 -4.63 18.76
CA SER A 130 -2.26 -3.56 18.38
C SER A 130 -2.84 -2.74 17.23
N ASN A 131 -2.68 -1.42 17.31
CA ASN A 131 -2.95 -0.52 16.19
C ASN A 131 -1.79 -0.48 15.18
N ILE A 132 -0.76 -1.30 15.38
CA ILE A 132 0.44 -1.35 14.54
C ILE A 132 0.78 -2.80 14.24
N PHE A 133 0.94 -3.10 12.96
CA PHE A 133 1.42 -4.40 12.46
C PHE A 133 2.79 -4.24 11.81
N GLY A 134 3.70 -5.16 12.08
CA GLY A 134 4.88 -5.34 11.27
C GLY A 134 4.50 -5.94 9.90
N THR A 135 5.20 -5.56 8.86
CA THR A 135 4.98 -6.09 7.51
C THR A 135 6.29 -6.39 6.83
N ALA A 136 6.33 -7.46 6.06
CA ALA A 136 7.40 -7.73 5.11
C ALA A 136 6.81 -7.87 3.71
N SER A 137 7.63 -7.75 2.68
CA SER A 137 7.21 -7.95 1.29
C SER A 137 8.29 -8.66 0.49
N PHE A 138 7.84 -9.61 -0.35
CA PHE A 138 8.65 -10.37 -1.30
C PHE A 138 7.88 -10.36 -2.61
N MET A 139 8.21 -9.42 -3.51
CA MET A 139 7.40 -9.14 -4.68
C MET A 139 8.19 -9.38 -5.97
N TYR A 140 7.56 -10.01 -6.93
CA TYR A 140 7.95 -9.87 -8.32
C TYR A 140 7.34 -8.59 -8.86
N ARG A 141 8.12 -7.82 -9.62
CA ARG A 141 7.74 -6.52 -10.15
C ARG A 141 8.07 -6.44 -11.63
N ARG A 142 7.10 -6.04 -12.44
CA ARG A 142 7.33 -5.63 -13.84
C ARG A 142 7.21 -4.12 -13.91
N GLN A 143 8.35 -3.48 -14.17
CA GLN A 143 8.47 -2.02 -14.21
C GLN A 143 9.38 -1.61 -15.37
N PRO A 144 8.88 -0.86 -16.37
CA PRO A 144 9.75 -0.28 -17.39
C PRO A 144 10.76 0.72 -16.79
N SER A 145 12.00 0.69 -17.26
CA SER A 145 13.07 1.56 -16.78
C SER A 145 12.83 3.04 -17.10
N GLU A 146 12.14 3.32 -18.19
CA GLU A 146 11.82 4.67 -18.66
C GLU A 146 10.50 5.22 -18.12
N GLY A 147 9.89 4.50 -17.17
CA GLY A 147 8.56 4.83 -16.65
C GLY A 147 7.45 4.13 -17.44
N GLY A 148 6.22 4.30 -16.97
CA GLY A 148 5.04 3.70 -17.59
C GLY A 148 4.31 2.70 -16.68
N PHE A 149 3.44 1.92 -17.28
CA PHE A 149 2.61 0.95 -16.58
C PHE A 149 3.44 -0.14 -15.89
N SER A 150 3.15 -0.38 -14.64
CA SER A 150 3.80 -1.41 -13.82
C SER A 150 2.79 -2.25 -13.07
N TRP A 151 3.17 -3.47 -12.73
CA TRP A 151 2.41 -4.33 -11.86
C TRP A 151 3.34 -5.16 -10.98
N ARG A 152 2.82 -5.61 -9.87
CA ARG A 152 3.55 -6.43 -8.89
C ARG A 152 2.63 -7.51 -8.35
N ILE A 153 3.23 -8.61 -7.97
CA ILE A 153 2.58 -9.72 -7.29
C ILE A 153 3.56 -10.36 -6.34
N GLY A 154 3.12 -10.78 -5.19
CA GLY A 154 4.00 -11.45 -4.25
C GLY A 154 3.38 -11.77 -2.90
N PHE A 155 4.25 -12.13 -1.98
CA PHE A 155 3.95 -12.52 -0.62
C PHE A 155 4.27 -11.38 0.35
N THR A 156 3.34 -11.08 1.23
CA THR A 156 3.42 -9.92 2.13
C THR A 156 2.90 -10.28 3.52
N PRO A 157 3.66 -11.06 4.33
CA PRO A 157 3.23 -11.45 5.65
C PRO A 157 3.00 -10.25 6.57
N LEU A 158 1.95 -10.33 7.36
CA LEU A 158 1.61 -9.40 8.42
C LEU A 158 2.06 -10.00 9.75
N ILE A 159 2.66 -9.20 10.62
CA ILE A 159 3.29 -9.65 11.85
C ILE A 159 2.72 -8.83 13.01
N ALA A 160 2.06 -9.49 13.96
CA ALA A 160 1.56 -8.84 15.18
C ALA A 160 1.61 -9.82 16.35
N SER A 161 1.98 -9.31 17.53
CA SER A 161 1.89 -10.04 18.82
C SER A 161 2.46 -11.48 18.79
N GLY A 162 3.58 -11.66 18.07
CA GLY A 162 4.23 -12.98 17.95
C GLY A 162 3.60 -13.94 16.93
N TYR A 163 2.57 -13.51 16.22
CA TYR A 163 1.91 -14.27 15.16
C TYR A 163 2.25 -13.70 13.78
N ILE A 164 2.43 -14.58 12.80
CA ILE A 164 2.67 -14.22 11.40
C ILE A 164 1.48 -14.69 10.57
N GLN A 165 0.74 -13.73 10.04
CA GLN A 165 -0.36 -13.98 9.11
C GLN A 165 0.20 -13.98 7.69
N PRO A 166 0.16 -15.13 6.98
CA PRO A 166 0.50 -15.17 5.56
C PRO A 166 -0.51 -14.35 4.76
N SER A 167 -0.03 -13.47 3.90
CA SER A 167 -0.84 -12.65 3.01
C SER A 167 -0.16 -12.49 1.68
N GLY A 168 -0.92 -12.27 0.62
CA GLY A 168 -0.45 -11.95 -0.71
C GLY A 168 -0.85 -10.55 -1.11
N ALA A 169 -0.18 -10.02 -2.13
CA ALA A 169 -0.53 -8.74 -2.72
C ALA A 169 -0.45 -8.77 -4.24
N VAL A 170 -1.36 -8.05 -4.86
CA VAL A 170 -1.33 -7.72 -6.30
C VAL A 170 -1.50 -6.22 -6.43
N SER A 171 -0.65 -5.58 -7.22
CA SER A 171 -0.76 -4.14 -7.45
C SER A 171 -0.52 -3.76 -8.90
N VAL A 172 -1.18 -2.67 -9.30
CA VAL A 172 -1.06 -2.05 -10.61
C VAL A 172 -0.82 -0.56 -10.44
N GLY A 173 -0.01 0.02 -11.30
CA GLY A 173 0.36 1.43 -11.16
C GLY A 173 1.15 1.99 -12.32
N TYR A 174 1.71 3.15 -12.08
CA TYR A 174 2.47 3.91 -13.06
C TYR A 174 3.75 4.46 -12.43
N ASN A 175 4.84 4.41 -13.18
CA ASN A 175 6.15 4.93 -12.78
C ASN A 175 6.47 6.20 -13.56
N PHE A 176 7.03 7.18 -12.88
CA PHE A 176 7.40 8.49 -13.39
C PHE A 176 8.91 8.71 -13.36
#